data_1fd0bdba6c242b2455fadb0f4d5920f8
#
_entry.id   1fd0bdba6c242b2455fadb0f4d5920f8
#
_cell.length_a   1.000
_cell.length_b   1.000
_cell.length_c   1.000
_cell.angle_alpha   90.00
_cell.angle_beta   90.00
_cell.angle_gamma   90.00
#
_symmetry.space_group_name_H-M   'P 1'
#
loop_
_entity.id
_entity.type
_entity.pdbx_description
1 polymer ?
#
loop_
_entity_poly.entity_id
_entity_poly.type
_entity_poly.pdbx_seq_one_letter_code
_entity_poly.pdbx_strand_id
1 'polypeptide(L)'
;SNRLKTFSIGFENNFYDESKYSSNIANILGTEHYDIQLKNKDIANSVQDIGNIYCEPFSDSSQLPTLLLSKFAKNYVKVCLSGDGGDEMFLGYNRYLYSEVYFNKILKIPKSIKILLSYLLSSINSETYNKGYNTLQKTNFVSKRFEFGELIHKFAKTLKINDLDSLYNYFIS
;
A
#
# COMPACT_ATOMS: atom_id res chain seq x y z
N SER A 1 33.79 -17.80 -0.78
CA SER A 1 32.85 -17.12 -1.70
C SER A 1 32.14 -16.02 -0.93
N ASN A 2 32.28 -14.78 -1.36
CA ASN A 2 31.51 -13.70 -0.76
C ASN A 2 30.04 -13.91 -1.16
N ARG A 3 29.20 -14.23 -0.19
CA ARG A 3 27.75 -14.29 -0.38
C ARG A 3 27.23 -12.88 -0.67
N LEU A 4 26.22 -12.79 -1.54
CA LEU A 4 25.52 -11.54 -1.79
C LEU A 4 24.86 -11.07 -0.49
N LYS A 5 25.08 -9.81 -0.12
CA LYS A 5 24.41 -9.21 1.03
C LYS A 5 23.05 -8.68 0.62
N THR A 6 22.03 -8.99 1.39
CA THR A 6 20.67 -8.51 1.18
C THR A 6 20.16 -7.84 2.45
N PHE A 7 19.32 -6.82 2.28
CA PHE A 7 18.84 -6.00 3.38
C PHE A 7 17.31 -5.88 3.29
N SER A 8 16.63 -5.98 4.42
CA SER A 8 15.19 -5.74 4.50
C SER A 8 14.81 -4.94 5.74
N ILE A 9 13.60 -4.40 5.70
CA ILE A 9 12.96 -3.71 6.81
C ILE A 9 11.74 -4.50 7.24
N GLY A 10 11.63 -4.75 8.54
CA GLY A 10 10.42 -5.16 9.22
C GLY A 10 9.80 -4.00 10.00
N PHE A 11 8.54 -4.13 10.34
CA PHE A 11 7.78 -3.17 11.12
C PHE A 11 7.14 -3.84 12.34
N GLU A 12 7.04 -3.10 13.45
CA GLU A 12 6.30 -3.58 14.63
C GLU A 12 4.83 -3.91 14.32
N ASN A 13 4.25 -3.25 13.32
CA ASN A 13 2.91 -3.53 12.88
C ASN A 13 2.91 -4.69 11.87
N ASN A 14 2.45 -5.85 12.31
CA ASN A 14 2.37 -7.09 11.50
C ASN A 14 1.62 -6.93 10.17
N PHE A 15 0.82 -5.89 9.99
CA PHE A 15 0.07 -5.65 8.75
C PHE A 15 0.97 -5.19 7.60
N TYR A 16 2.08 -4.52 7.93
CA TYR A 16 3.05 -4.01 6.97
C TYR A 16 4.39 -4.76 7.03
N ASP A 17 4.50 -5.77 7.90
CA ASP A 17 5.74 -6.49 8.10
C ASP A 17 5.89 -7.63 7.08
N GLU A 18 6.81 -7.44 6.14
CA GLU A 18 7.18 -8.42 5.12
C GLU A 18 8.50 -9.17 5.44
N SER A 19 9.06 -8.99 6.64
CA SER A 19 10.35 -9.55 7.04
C SER A 19 10.42 -11.08 6.92
N LYS A 20 9.30 -11.77 7.16
CA LYS A 20 9.22 -13.23 7.01
C LYS A 20 9.38 -13.66 5.55
N TYR A 21 8.82 -12.91 4.61
CA TYR A 21 8.91 -13.22 3.17
C TYR A 21 10.32 -12.96 2.66
N SER A 22 10.91 -11.81 3.01
CA SER A 22 12.26 -11.45 2.62
C SER A 22 13.30 -12.44 3.17
N SER A 23 13.19 -12.82 4.44
CA SER A 23 14.06 -13.84 5.07
C SER A 23 13.94 -15.20 4.38
N ASN A 24 12.73 -15.61 4.00
CA ASN A 24 12.51 -16.88 3.32
C ASN A 24 13.18 -16.88 1.92
N ILE A 25 13.02 -15.81 1.16
CA ILE A 25 13.66 -15.65 -0.15
C ILE A 25 15.18 -15.61 -0.01
N ALA A 26 15.70 -14.90 0.98
CA ALA A 26 17.13 -14.83 1.26
C ALA A 26 17.73 -16.21 1.56
N ASN A 27 17.02 -17.04 2.31
CA ASN A 27 17.40 -18.43 2.58
C ASN A 27 17.43 -19.28 1.30
N ILE A 28 16.41 -19.16 0.44
CA ILE A 28 16.35 -19.89 -0.83
C ILE A 28 17.53 -19.50 -1.74
N LEU A 29 17.86 -18.21 -1.79
CA LEU A 29 18.95 -17.69 -2.62
C LEU A 29 20.34 -17.86 -1.99
N GLY A 30 20.42 -18.26 -0.71
CA GLY A 30 21.66 -18.44 0.01
C GLY A 30 22.44 -17.15 0.25
N THR A 31 21.73 -16.02 0.41
CA THR A 31 22.34 -14.70 0.66
C THR A 31 22.73 -14.53 2.12
N GLU A 32 23.61 -13.55 2.39
CA GLU A 32 23.88 -13.04 3.73
C GLU A 32 22.86 -11.93 4.02
N HIS A 33 21.79 -12.30 4.75
CA HIS A 33 20.63 -11.44 4.93
C HIS A 33 20.70 -10.66 6.24
N TYR A 34 20.39 -9.36 6.15
CA TYR A 34 20.32 -8.43 7.28
C TYR A 34 18.92 -7.83 7.33
N ASP A 35 18.22 -8.05 8.44
CA ASP A 35 16.89 -7.50 8.69
C ASP A 35 16.92 -6.47 9.81
N ILE A 36 16.31 -5.30 9.60
CA ILE A 36 16.17 -4.25 10.59
C ILE A 36 14.71 -4.06 10.97
N GLN A 37 14.39 -4.23 12.24
CA GLN A 37 13.04 -3.97 12.76
C GLN A 37 12.90 -2.50 13.16
N LEU A 38 12.05 -1.76 12.44
CA LEU A 38 11.77 -0.36 12.70
C LEU A 38 10.66 -0.20 13.74
N LYS A 39 10.96 0.61 14.75
CA LYS A 39 9.97 1.07 15.73
C LYS A 39 9.35 2.39 15.28
N ASN A 40 8.11 2.62 15.64
CA ASN A 40 7.42 3.87 15.35
C ASN A 40 8.23 5.11 15.81
N LYS A 41 8.98 4.99 16.91
CA LYS A 41 9.86 6.05 17.42
C LYS A 41 11.02 6.36 16.45
N ASP A 42 11.60 5.34 15.83
CA ASP A 42 12.73 5.52 14.90
C ASP A 42 12.26 6.26 13.64
N ILE A 43 11.07 5.90 13.15
CA ILE A 43 10.41 6.58 12.03
C ILE A 43 10.13 8.05 12.39
N ALA A 44 9.51 8.31 13.54
CA ALA A 44 9.19 9.66 13.98
C ALA A 44 10.44 10.55 14.14
N ASN A 45 11.53 10.01 14.70
CA ASN A 45 12.79 10.73 14.85
C ASN A 45 13.43 11.06 13.50
N SER A 46 13.24 10.23 12.48
CA SER A 46 13.83 10.42 11.15
C SER A 46 13.11 11.46 10.30
N VAL A 47 11.90 11.88 10.69
CA VAL A 47 11.13 12.93 9.97
C VAL A 47 11.93 14.24 9.88
N GLN A 48 12.67 14.59 10.93
CA GLN A 48 13.49 15.81 10.96
C GLN A 48 14.65 15.80 9.97
N ASP A 49 15.11 14.61 9.58
CA ASP A 49 16.22 14.46 8.63
C ASP A 49 15.79 14.66 7.17
N ILE A 50 14.49 14.54 6.86
CA ILE A 50 13.95 14.56 5.50
C ILE A 50 14.36 15.83 4.77
N GLY A 51 14.17 17.00 5.39
CA GLY A 51 14.47 18.29 4.79
C GLY A 51 15.97 18.52 4.51
N ASN A 52 16.86 17.76 5.15
CA ASN A 52 18.31 17.84 4.95
C ASN A 52 18.82 16.86 3.89
N ILE A 53 18.03 15.82 3.57
CA ILE A 53 18.46 14.71 2.73
C ILE A 53 17.86 14.81 1.34
N TYR A 54 16.59 15.16 1.26
CA TYR A 54 15.88 15.31 0.00
C TYR A 54 15.87 16.79 -0.44
N CYS A 55 16.23 17.04 -1.69
CA CYS A 55 16.30 18.38 -2.26
C CYS A 55 14.94 19.04 -2.42
N GLU A 56 13.88 18.27 -2.52
CA GLU A 56 12.49 18.73 -2.69
C GLU A 56 11.55 17.93 -1.80
N PRO A 57 10.49 18.58 -1.28
CA PRO A 57 9.44 17.87 -0.57
C PRO A 57 8.64 17.02 -1.56
N PHE A 58 8.42 15.75 -1.25
CA PHE A 58 7.53 14.86 -2.00
C PHE A 58 6.70 14.02 -1.04
N SER A 59 5.49 13.67 -1.48
CA SER A 59 4.52 12.97 -0.65
C SER A 59 4.52 11.48 -0.95
N ASP A 60 5.54 10.77 -0.46
CA ASP A 60 5.62 9.31 -0.54
C ASP A 60 5.89 8.73 0.85
N SER A 61 5.06 7.80 1.28
CA SER A 61 5.22 7.12 2.57
C SER A 61 6.46 6.23 2.64
N SER A 62 6.98 5.79 1.49
CA SER A 62 8.18 4.95 1.41
C SER A 62 9.49 5.70 1.68
N GLN A 63 9.49 7.04 1.63
CA GLN A 63 10.71 7.84 1.80
C GLN A 63 11.43 7.58 3.13
N LEU A 64 10.69 7.44 4.23
CA LEU A 64 11.28 7.19 5.55
C LEU A 64 11.86 5.78 5.69
N PRO A 65 11.13 4.71 5.34
CA PRO A 65 11.69 3.37 5.28
C PRO A 65 12.94 3.28 4.39
N THR A 66 12.89 3.85 3.19
CA THR A 66 14.04 3.85 2.25
C THR A 66 15.25 4.58 2.83
N LEU A 67 15.04 5.72 3.49
CA LEU A 67 16.10 6.44 4.18
C LEU A 67 16.75 5.60 5.27
N LEU A 68 15.94 4.96 6.12
CA LEU A 68 16.43 4.14 7.23
C LEU A 68 17.15 2.88 6.73
N LEU A 69 16.62 2.24 5.69
CA LEU A 69 17.27 1.10 5.03
C LEU A 69 18.61 1.50 4.43
N SER A 70 18.67 2.64 3.75
CA SER A 70 19.91 3.15 3.16
C SER A 70 20.97 3.49 4.21
N LYS A 71 20.57 4.12 5.32
CA LYS A 71 21.45 4.38 6.47
C LYS A 71 21.98 3.07 7.06
N PHE A 72 21.15 2.05 7.15
CA PHE A 72 21.54 0.74 7.67
C PHE A 72 22.50 0.02 6.71
N ALA A 73 22.15 -0.09 5.43
CA ALA A 73 22.93 -0.79 4.41
C ALA A 73 24.32 -0.15 4.19
N LYS A 74 24.43 1.17 4.34
CA LYS A 74 25.70 1.92 4.23
C LYS A 74 26.80 1.40 5.16
N ASN A 75 26.44 0.78 6.29
CA ASN A 75 27.42 0.21 7.22
C ASN A 75 28.09 -1.06 6.67
N TYR A 76 27.51 -1.69 5.64
CA TYR A 76 27.94 -2.98 5.11
C TYR A 76 28.40 -2.93 3.65
N VAL A 77 27.81 -2.00 2.85
CA VAL A 77 28.06 -1.91 1.42
C VAL A 77 28.15 -0.44 0.96
N LYS A 78 28.85 -0.20 -0.14
CA LYS A 78 28.96 1.12 -0.75
C LYS A 78 27.85 1.39 -1.76
N VAL A 79 27.34 0.34 -2.40
CA VAL A 79 26.28 0.39 -3.42
C VAL A 79 25.36 -0.79 -3.18
N CYS A 80 24.07 -0.57 -3.30
CA CYS A 80 23.04 -1.61 -3.32
C CYS A 80 22.06 -1.36 -4.45
N LEU A 81 21.42 -2.44 -4.92
CA LEU A 81 20.28 -2.38 -5.82
C LEU A 81 19.02 -2.44 -5.00
N SER A 82 18.00 -1.66 -5.37
CA SER A 82 16.68 -1.69 -4.75
C SER A 82 15.68 -2.44 -5.62
N GLY A 83 14.55 -2.83 -5.02
CA GLY A 83 13.41 -3.41 -5.72
C GLY A 83 12.44 -2.35 -6.28
N ASP A 84 12.80 -1.06 -6.24
CA ASP A 84 11.94 0.02 -6.74
C ASP A 84 11.62 -0.19 -8.22
N GLY A 85 10.35 0.02 -8.59
CA GLY A 85 9.86 -0.25 -9.93
C GLY A 85 9.47 -1.72 -10.18
N GLY A 86 9.66 -2.62 -9.21
CA GLY A 86 9.28 -4.03 -9.33
C GLY A 86 7.77 -4.21 -9.48
N ASP A 87 6.98 -3.53 -8.69
CA ASP A 87 5.52 -3.60 -8.74
C ASP A 87 4.95 -3.05 -10.06
N GLU A 88 5.58 -2.03 -10.62
CA GLU A 88 5.22 -1.46 -11.92
C GLU A 88 5.51 -2.44 -13.05
N MET A 89 6.67 -3.10 -13.02
CA MET A 89 7.10 -4.03 -14.07
C MET A 89 6.40 -5.40 -14.00
N PHE A 90 6.11 -5.89 -12.79
CA PHE A 90 5.59 -7.23 -12.57
C PHE A 90 4.12 -7.24 -12.10
N LEU A 91 3.40 -6.12 -12.21
CA LEU A 91 1.99 -5.97 -11.81
C LEU A 91 1.74 -6.34 -10.34
N GLY A 92 2.67 -5.99 -9.45
CA GLY A 92 2.63 -6.33 -8.03
C GLY A 92 1.53 -5.60 -7.25
N TYR A 93 1.04 -4.46 -7.74
CA TYR A 93 -0.04 -3.74 -7.08
C TYR A 93 -1.39 -4.45 -7.20
N ASN A 94 -2.03 -4.67 -6.08
CA ASN A 94 -3.38 -5.22 -6.02
C ASN A 94 -4.39 -4.44 -6.89
N ARG A 95 -4.19 -3.14 -7.09
CA ARG A 95 -5.02 -2.31 -7.97
C ARG A 95 -5.07 -2.82 -9.41
N TYR A 96 -3.99 -3.39 -9.93
CA TYR A 96 -3.97 -3.96 -11.28
C TYR A 96 -4.81 -5.23 -11.37
N LEU A 97 -4.70 -6.13 -10.39
CA LEU A 97 -5.50 -7.36 -10.33
C LEU A 97 -6.99 -7.05 -10.16
N TYR A 98 -7.31 -6.09 -9.29
CA TYR A 98 -8.71 -5.71 -9.07
C TYR A 98 -9.29 -4.94 -10.24
N SER A 99 -8.50 -4.12 -10.94
CA SER A 99 -8.99 -3.35 -12.08
C SER A 99 -9.58 -4.24 -13.16
N GLU A 100 -8.88 -5.25 -13.62
CA GLU A 100 -9.34 -6.12 -14.70
C GLU A 100 -10.61 -6.91 -14.34
N VAL A 101 -10.65 -7.50 -13.14
CA VAL A 101 -11.77 -8.35 -12.72
C VAL A 101 -13.03 -7.54 -12.39
N TYR A 102 -12.88 -6.42 -11.69
CA TYR A 102 -14.03 -5.63 -11.25
C TYR A 102 -14.54 -4.67 -12.33
N PHE A 103 -13.65 -4.14 -13.18
CA PHE A 103 -14.04 -3.20 -14.23
C PHE A 103 -14.97 -3.80 -15.25
N ASN A 104 -14.60 -4.95 -15.78
CA ASN A 104 -15.45 -5.64 -16.74
C ASN A 104 -16.85 -5.95 -16.19
N LYS A 105 -16.98 -6.12 -14.87
CA LYS A 105 -18.28 -6.30 -14.21
C LYS A 105 -19.04 -4.98 -14.05
N ILE A 106 -18.36 -3.93 -13.59
CA ILE A 106 -18.95 -2.60 -13.36
C ILE A 106 -19.37 -1.96 -14.68
N LEU A 107 -18.58 -2.10 -15.74
CA LEU A 107 -18.92 -1.54 -17.06
C LEU A 107 -20.17 -2.18 -17.68
N LYS A 108 -20.47 -3.45 -17.34
CA LYS A 108 -21.69 -4.13 -17.79
C LYS A 108 -22.97 -3.65 -17.11
N ILE A 109 -22.87 -2.91 -16.00
CA ILE A 109 -24.04 -2.37 -15.29
C ILE A 109 -24.59 -1.17 -16.08
N PRO A 110 -25.91 -1.11 -16.36
CA PRO A 110 -26.53 0.03 -17.04
C PRO A 110 -26.21 1.36 -16.34
N LYS A 111 -25.94 2.41 -17.14
CA LYS A 111 -25.51 3.73 -16.64
C LYS A 111 -26.48 4.30 -15.60
N SER A 112 -27.79 4.16 -15.82
CA SER A 112 -28.83 4.63 -14.90
C SER A 112 -28.73 3.98 -13.52
N ILE A 113 -28.46 2.67 -13.47
CA ILE A 113 -28.30 1.91 -12.23
C ILE A 113 -27.01 2.34 -11.52
N LYS A 114 -25.90 2.53 -12.25
CA LYS A 114 -24.64 3.01 -11.68
C LYS A 114 -24.79 4.37 -11.02
N ILE A 115 -25.48 5.30 -11.69
CA ILE A 115 -25.71 6.66 -11.15
C ILE A 115 -26.59 6.59 -9.90
N LEU A 116 -27.67 5.81 -9.91
CA LEU A 116 -28.53 5.63 -8.74
C LEU A 116 -27.77 5.04 -7.56
N LEU A 117 -27.03 3.96 -7.78
CA LEU A 117 -26.20 3.34 -6.74
C LEU A 117 -25.13 4.31 -6.20
N SER A 118 -24.46 5.04 -7.08
CA SER A 118 -23.49 6.05 -6.67
C SER A 118 -24.12 7.11 -5.78
N TYR A 119 -25.29 7.60 -6.13
CA TYR A 119 -26.03 8.58 -5.33
C TYR A 119 -26.40 8.02 -3.95
N LEU A 120 -27.00 6.82 -3.91
CA LEU A 120 -27.39 6.17 -2.67
C LEU A 120 -26.19 5.94 -1.73
N LEU A 121 -25.08 5.43 -2.27
CA LEU A 121 -23.87 5.18 -1.49
C LEU A 121 -23.20 6.48 -1.01
N SER A 122 -23.25 7.55 -1.80
CA SER A 122 -22.67 8.85 -1.41
C SER A 122 -23.55 9.65 -0.47
N SER A 123 -24.84 9.32 -0.36
CA SER A 123 -25.80 10.03 0.52
C SER A 123 -25.60 9.74 2.01
N ILE A 124 -24.94 8.63 2.32
CA ILE A 124 -24.67 8.22 3.71
C ILE A 124 -23.27 8.71 4.07
N ASN A 125 -23.14 9.39 5.22
CA ASN A 125 -21.85 9.86 5.71
C ASN A 125 -20.88 8.68 6.00
N SER A 126 -19.59 8.86 5.69
CA SER A 126 -18.55 7.86 5.93
C SER A 126 -18.47 7.41 7.40
N GLU A 127 -18.72 8.31 8.35
CA GLU A 127 -18.78 7.96 9.77
C GLU A 127 -19.91 6.97 10.10
N THR A 128 -21.06 7.09 9.43
CA THR A 128 -22.19 6.18 9.63
C THR A 128 -21.85 4.78 9.12
N TYR A 129 -21.18 4.68 7.98
CA TYR A 129 -20.65 3.42 7.48
C TYR A 129 -19.63 2.81 8.45
N ASN A 130 -18.73 3.62 8.99
CA ASN A 130 -17.71 3.17 9.96
C ASN A 130 -18.36 2.67 11.26
N LYS A 131 -19.40 3.35 11.75
CA LYS A 131 -20.17 2.90 12.94
C LYS A 131 -20.85 1.56 12.70
N GLY A 132 -21.53 1.41 11.57
CA GLY A 132 -22.18 0.16 11.18
C GLY A 132 -21.16 -0.99 11.05
N TYR A 133 -20.06 -0.74 10.37
CA TYR A 133 -18.97 -1.69 10.22
C TYR A 133 -18.35 -2.12 11.55
N ASN A 134 -18.07 -1.18 12.45
CA ASN A 134 -17.52 -1.45 13.78
C ASN A 134 -18.50 -2.26 14.66
N THR A 135 -19.80 -2.06 14.47
CA THR A 135 -20.82 -2.85 15.16
C THR A 135 -20.80 -4.31 14.69
N LEU A 136 -20.65 -4.52 13.38
CA LEU A 136 -20.52 -5.87 12.80
C LEU A 136 -19.19 -6.55 13.16
N GLN A 137 -18.11 -5.78 13.36
CA GLN A 137 -16.83 -6.32 13.81
C GLN A 137 -16.87 -6.92 15.22
N LYS A 138 -17.69 -6.37 16.11
CA LYS A 138 -17.87 -6.92 17.48
C LYS A 138 -18.42 -8.36 17.46
N THR A 139 -18.94 -8.82 16.33
CA THR A 139 -19.45 -10.18 16.14
C THR A 139 -18.42 -11.14 15.50
N ASN A 140 -17.14 -10.78 15.44
CA ASN A 140 -16.05 -11.56 14.79
C ASN A 140 -16.27 -11.91 13.31
N PHE A 141 -17.19 -11.26 12.63
CA PHE A 141 -17.59 -11.62 11.27
C PHE A 141 -16.75 -10.94 10.17
N VAL A 142 -16.00 -9.89 10.52
CA VAL A 142 -15.24 -9.07 9.53
C VAL A 142 -13.89 -8.64 10.08
N SER A 143 -12.83 -8.72 9.25
CA SER A 143 -11.47 -8.30 9.62
C SER A 143 -11.36 -6.78 9.82
N LYS A 144 -10.51 -6.33 10.75
CA LYS A 144 -10.24 -4.91 11.00
C LYS A 144 -9.74 -4.22 9.71
N ARG A 145 -10.57 -3.39 9.08
CA ARG A 145 -10.15 -2.41 8.08
C ARG A 145 -10.45 -1.01 8.61
N PHE A 146 -9.43 -0.18 8.66
CA PHE A 146 -9.59 1.24 8.89
C PHE A 146 -10.34 1.85 7.70
N GLU A 147 -11.29 2.76 7.98
CA GLU A 147 -11.94 3.64 6.99
C GLU A 147 -12.83 2.95 5.93
N PHE A 148 -13.67 2.02 6.38
CA PHE A 148 -14.65 1.35 5.51
C PHE A 148 -15.56 2.35 4.77
N GLY A 149 -15.97 3.44 5.43
CA GLY A 149 -16.79 4.49 4.84
C GLY A 149 -16.11 5.20 3.67
N GLU A 150 -14.80 5.46 3.75
CA GLU A 150 -14.05 6.04 2.64
C GLU A 150 -13.94 5.09 1.44
N LEU A 151 -13.77 3.79 1.70
CA LEU A 151 -13.77 2.79 0.63
C LEU A 151 -15.10 2.76 -0.12
N ILE A 152 -16.24 2.86 0.59
CA ILE A 152 -17.56 2.94 -0.04
C ILE A 152 -17.69 4.21 -0.88
N HIS A 153 -17.23 5.36 -0.38
CA HIS A 153 -17.26 6.61 -1.12
C HIS A 153 -16.34 6.59 -2.35
N LYS A 154 -15.15 6.01 -2.23
CA LYS A 154 -14.26 5.76 -3.38
C LYS A 154 -14.94 4.87 -4.41
N PHE A 155 -15.54 3.76 -3.97
CA PHE A 155 -16.30 2.87 -4.85
C PHE A 155 -17.49 3.59 -5.53
N ALA A 156 -18.24 4.39 -4.79
CA ALA A 156 -19.35 5.17 -5.35
C ALA A 156 -18.89 6.15 -6.45
N LYS A 157 -17.70 6.72 -6.34
CA LYS A 157 -17.10 7.56 -7.38
C LYS A 157 -16.75 6.74 -8.62
N THR A 158 -16.23 5.52 -8.47
CA THR A 158 -15.91 4.66 -9.62
C THR A 158 -17.13 4.26 -10.43
N LEU A 159 -18.31 4.15 -9.82
CA LEU A 159 -19.56 3.85 -10.52
C LEU A 159 -19.97 4.95 -11.54
N LYS A 160 -19.49 6.18 -11.38
CA LYS A 160 -19.75 7.28 -12.34
C LYS A 160 -18.88 7.22 -13.58
N ILE A 161 -17.81 6.45 -13.55
CA ILE A 161 -16.84 6.31 -14.63
C ILE A 161 -17.38 5.28 -15.64
N ASN A 162 -17.28 5.59 -16.94
CA ASN A 162 -17.88 4.77 -17.98
C ASN A 162 -16.87 4.18 -18.97
N ASP A 163 -15.60 4.52 -18.83
CA ASP A 163 -14.51 4.04 -19.68
C ASP A 163 -13.31 3.62 -18.86
N LEU A 164 -12.47 2.76 -19.45
CA LEU A 164 -11.30 2.16 -18.80
C LEU A 164 -10.22 3.19 -18.50
N ASP A 165 -9.99 4.13 -19.39
CA ASP A 165 -8.89 5.10 -19.26
C ASP A 165 -9.16 6.08 -18.11
N SER A 166 -10.38 6.61 -18.02
CA SER A 166 -10.80 7.45 -16.89
C SER A 166 -10.72 6.73 -15.56
N LEU A 167 -11.01 5.43 -15.57
CA LEU A 167 -10.98 4.62 -14.40
C LEU A 167 -9.55 4.31 -13.96
N TYR A 168 -8.67 3.98 -14.90
CA TYR A 168 -7.24 3.82 -14.66
C TYR A 168 -6.64 5.11 -14.06
N ASN A 169 -6.91 6.25 -14.68
CA ASN A 169 -6.47 7.56 -14.19
C ASN A 169 -6.96 7.85 -12.77
N TYR A 170 -8.19 7.46 -12.43
CA TYR A 170 -8.74 7.61 -11.08
C TYR A 170 -7.98 6.76 -10.03
N PHE A 171 -7.40 5.63 -10.41
CA PHE A 171 -6.66 4.77 -9.47
C PHE A 171 -5.19 5.14 -9.29
N ILE A 172 -4.62 5.87 -10.23
CA ILE A 172 -3.22 6.32 -10.17
C ILE A 172 -3.08 7.76 -9.64
N SER A 173 -4.16 8.53 -9.58
CA SER A 173 -4.22 9.87 -8.98
C SER A 173 -4.50 9.80 -7.48
#